data_d6ef0bb4bc6174ee420b1d0ff18cd310
#
_entry.id   d6ef0bb4bc6174ee420b1d0ff18cd310
#
_cell.length_a   1.000
_cell.length_b   1.000
_cell.length_c   1.000
_cell.angle_alpha   90.00
_cell.angle_beta   90.00
_cell.angle_gamma   90.00
#
_symmetry.space_group_name_H-M   'P 1'
#
loop_
_entity.id
_entity.type
_entity.pdbx_description
1 polymer ?
#
loop_
_entity_poly.entity_id
_entity_poly.type
_entity_poly.pdbx_seq_one_letter_code
_entity_poly.pdbx_strand_id
1 'polypeptide(L)'
;MRLVLKFGGTSLSSPNHIRNVAKIVASFSKDNEIVVVCSAVDGTTDDLLTISRLIEEKKKDDVTKALNNIIKKHKQFANQTVKNSAIRKQLIQKLNTDVSELKELVRGLTLLKEVSARSLDYLISFGERLSDDLVSFALQDIK
;
A
#
# COMPACT_ATOMS: atom_id res chain seq x y z
N MET A 1 23.54 16.63 -0.41
CA MET A 1 23.64 15.59 -1.47
C MET A 1 22.26 15.03 -1.72
N ARG A 2 21.94 14.51 -2.93
CA ARG A 2 20.68 13.81 -3.20
C ARG A 2 20.90 12.32 -3.03
N LEU A 3 20.08 11.67 -2.19
CA LEU A 3 20.12 10.23 -1.91
C LEU A 3 18.80 9.56 -2.30
N VAL A 4 18.92 8.36 -2.88
CA VAL A 4 17.76 7.48 -3.13
C VAL A 4 17.81 6.33 -2.14
N LEU A 5 16.79 6.23 -1.28
CA LEU A 5 16.63 5.16 -0.30
C LEU A 5 15.52 4.21 -0.75
N LYS A 6 15.86 2.94 -1.00
CA LYS A 6 14.88 1.91 -1.39
C LYS A 6 14.60 0.96 -0.24
N PHE A 7 13.33 0.74 0.03
CA PHE A 7 12.84 -0.19 1.06
C PHE A 7 11.99 -1.29 0.42
N GLY A 8 12.40 -2.54 0.61
CA GLY A 8 11.70 -3.72 0.12
C GLY A 8 10.53 -4.13 1.02
N GLY A 9 9.76 -5.15 0.60
CA GLY A 9 8.57 -5.63 1.32
C GLY A 9 8.84 -6.06 2.76
N THR A 10 9.97 -6.73 3.02
CA THR A 10 10.38 -7.12 4.38
C THR A 10 10.61 -5.93 5.30
N SER A 11 11.11 -4.82 4.76
CA SER A 11 11.26 -3.56 5.51
C SER A 11 9.93 -2.88 5.80
N LEU A 12 8.84 -3.32 5.18
CA LEU A 12 7.48 -2.80 5.29
C LEU A 12 6.50 -3.86 5.82
N SER A 13 7.02 -4.95 6.43
CA SER A 13 6.23 -6.11 6.83
C SER A 13 5.38 -5.89 8.10
N SER A 14 5.60 -4.82 8.84
CA SER A 14 4.83 -4.49 10.04
C SER A 14 4.79 -2.97 10.29
N PRO A 15 3.83 -2.49 11.10
CA PRO A 15 3.78 -1.10 11.54
C PRO A 15 5.07 -0.61 12.19
N ASN A 16 5.74 -1.46 12.98
CA ASN A 16 7.02 -1.12 13.61
C ASN A 16 8.13 -0.97 12.56
N HIS A 17 8.19 -1.83 11.56
CA HIS A 17 9.15 -1.71 10.46
C HIS A 17 8.94 -0.42 9.67
N ILE A 18 7.70 -0.06 9.34
CA ILE A 18 7.37 1.20 8.67
C ILE A 18 7.83 2.40 9.50
N ARG A 19 7.62 2.38 10.82
CA ARG A 19 8.13 3.43 11.72
C ARG A 19 9.65 3.50 11.75
N ASN A 20 10.34 2.36 11.67
CA ASN A 20 11.80 2.33 11.57
C ASN A 20 12.27 2.91 10.23
N VAL A 21 11.62 2.58 9.13
CA VAL A 21 11.88 3.21 7.81
C VAL A 21 11.75 4.73 7.92
N ALA A 22 10.66 5.23 8.52
CA ALA A 22 10.46 6.65 8.71
C ALA A 22 11.59 7.30 9.54
N LYS A 23 12.06 6.66 10.63
CA LYS A 23 13.20 7.14 11.43
C LYS A 23 14.49 7.18 10.63
N ILE A 24 14.78 6.15 9.84
CA ILE A 24 15.97 6.09 8.97
C ILE A 24 15.93 7.26 7.98
N VAL A 25 14.81 7.43 7.25
CA VAL A 25 14.66 8.54 6.30
C VAL A 25 14.85 9.90 6.99
N ALA A 26 14.22 10.10 8.15
CA ALA A 26 14.35 11.34 8.92
C ALA A 26 15.79 11.62 9.34
N SER A 27 16.58 10.59 9.70
CA SER A 27 17.98 10.77 10.09
C SER A 27 18.84 11.26 8.94
N PHE A 28 18.61 10.76 7.72
CA PHE A 28 19.36 11.17 6.53
C PHE A 28 18.88 12.51 5.95
N SER A 29 17.62 12.89 6.17
CA SER A 29 17.02 14.11 5.61
C SER A 29 17.54 15.41 6.24
N LYS A 30 18.29 15.35 7.33
CA LYS A 30 18.87 16.52 7.98
C LYS A 30 19.85 17.29 7.08
N ASP A 31 20.67 16.53 6.35
CA ASP A 31 21.76 17.09 5.54
C ASP A 31 21.64 16.74 4.04
N ASN A 32 20.56 16.06 3.67
CA ASN A 32 20.39 15.54 2.31
C ASN A 32 18.97 15.74 1.79
N GLU A 33 18.85 15.85 0.48
CA GLU A 33 17.59 15.68 -0.24
C GLU A 33 17.35 14.19 -0.44
N ILE A 34 16.22 13.68 0.05
CA ILE A 34 15.94 12.23 0.04
C ILE A 34 14.80 11.92 -0.93
N VAL A 35 15.04 10.96 -1.81
CA VAL A 35 14.00 10.27 -2.60
C VAL A 35 13.78 8.90 -1.98
N VAL A 36 12.57 8.61 -1.55
CA VAL A 36 12.19 7.32 -0.97
C VAL A 36 11.47 6.48 -2.01
N VAL A 37 11.90 5.23 -2.19
CA VAL A 37 11.26 4.25 -3.06
C VAL A 37 10.81 3.08 -2.20
N CYS A 38 9.51 2.84 -2.13
CA CYS A 38 8.91 1.75 -1.37
C CYS A 38 8.40 0.64 -2.27
N SER A 39 8.56 -0.60 -1.81
CA SER A 39 7.83 -1.75 -2.33
C SER A 39 6.44 -1.81 -1.67
N ALA A 40 5.59 -2.71 -2.14
CA ALA A 40 4.35 -3.03 -1.44
C ALA A 40 4.63 -3.55 -0.01
N VAL A 41 3.66 -3.39 0.89
CA VAL A 41 3.68 -4.10 2.18
C VAL A 41 3.78 -5.60 1.92
N ASP A 42 4.60 -6.28 2.73
CA ASP A 42 4.90 -7.70 2.57
C ASP A 42 3.65 -8.56 2.31
N GLY A 43 3.71 -9.39 1.27
CA GLY A 43 2.61 -10.25 0.80
C GLY A 43 1.51 -9.56 -0.02
N THR A 44 1.45 -8.22 -0.09
CA THR A 44 0.35 -7.51 -0.78
C THR A 44 0.39 -7.73 -2.29
N THR A 45 1.56 -7.79 -2.91
CA THR A 45 1.68 -8.09 -4.35
C THR A 45 1.11 -9.47 -4.68
N ASP A 46 1.42 -10.48 -3.86
CA ASP A 46 0.90 -11.84 -4.04
C ASP A 46 -0.62 -11.90 -3.82
N ASP A 47 -1.14 -11.12 -2.87
CA ASP A 47 -2.58 -10.99 -2.66
C ASP A 47 -3.28 -10.39 -3.89
N LEU A 48 -2.71 -9.34 -4.50
CA LEU A 48 -3.24 -8.72 -5.73
C LEU A 48 -3.15 -9.65 -6.94
N LEU A 49 -2.05 -10.41 -7.09
CA LEU A 49 -1.92 -11.46 -8.10
C LEU A 49 -2.96 -12.57 -7.89
N THR A 50 -3.25 -12.90 -6.65
CA THR A 50 -4.31 -13.87 -6.32
C THR A 50 -5.69 -13.35 -6.75
N ILE A 51 -5.99 -12.06 -6.52
CA ILE A 51 -7.23 -11.43 -6.99
C ILE A 51 -7.35 -11.57 -8.51
N SER A 52 -6.27 -11.31 -9.28
CA SER A 52 -6.33 -11.45 -10.74
C SER A 52 -6.69 -12.86 -11.20
N ARG A 53 -6.10 -13.88 -10.58
CA ARG A 53 -6.42 -15.30 -10.88
C ARG A 53 -7.86 -15.65 -10.52
N LEU A 54 -8.34 -15.20 -9.35
CA LEU A 54 -9.72 -15.44 -8.92
C LEU A 54 -10.75 -14.78 -9.86
N ILE A 55 -10.43 -13.63 -10.45
CA ILE A 55 -11.26 -12.97 -11.46
C ILE A 55 -11.39 -13.84 -12.71
N GLU A 56 -10.27 -14.36 -13.23
CA GLU A 56 -10.25 -15.23 -14.42
C GLU A 56 -10.95 -16.56 -14.14
N GLU A 57 -10.83 -17.09 -12.92
CA GLU A 57 -11.56 -18.29 -12.44
C GLU A 57 -13.05 -18.00 -12.14
N LYS A 58 -13.52 -16.76 -12.29
CA LYS A 58 -14.92 -16.35 -12.05
C LYS A 58 -15.39 -16.55 -10.59
N LYS A 59 -14.48 -16.53 -9.63
CA LYS A 59 -14.74 -16.75 -8.19
C LYS A 59 -15.04 -15.41 -7.48
N LYS A 60 -16.16 -14.79 -7.81
CA LYS A 60 -16.54 -13.44 -7.35
C LYS A 60 -16.50 -13.25 -5.82
N ASP A 61 -16.99 -14.22 -5.06
CA ASP A 61 -17.03 -14.12 -3.60
C ASP A 61 -15.62 -14.16 -2.99
N ASP A 62 -14.73 -14.97 -3.57
CA ASP A 62 -13.33 -15.07 -3.13
C ASP A 62 -12.55 -13.81 -3.50
N VAL A 63 -12.81 -13.19 -4.67
CA VAL A 63 -12.29 -11.86 -5.04
C VAL A 63 -12.66 -10.84 -3.98
N THR A 64 -13.93 -10.80 -3.58
CA THR A 64 -14.41 -9.85 -2.57
C THR A 64 -13.72 -10.06 -1.22
N LYS A 65 -13.57 -11.32 -0.80
CA LYS A 65 -12.86 -11.66 0.46
C LYS A 65 -11.39 -11.23 0.42
N ALA A 66 -10.69 -11.58 -0.67
CA ALA A 66 -9.27 -11.24 -0.84
C ALA A 66 -9.06 -9.72 -0.83
N LEU A 67 -9.88 -8.97 -1.56
CA LEU A 67 -9.84 -7.51 -1.58
C LEU A 67 -10.08 -6.90 -0.18
N ASN A 68 -11.08 -7.39 0.54
CA ASN A 68 -11.38 -6.92 1.90
C ASN A 68 -10.23 -7.20 2.89
N ASN A 69 -9.50 -8.31 2.72
CA ASN A 69 -8.33 -8.63 3.54
C ASN A 69 -7.20 -7.62 3.32
N ILE A 70 -6.90 -7.25 2.07
CA ILE A 70 -5.91 -6.20 1.75
C ILE A 70 -6.31 -4.88 2.40
N ILE A 71 -7.56 -4.46 2.25
CA ILE A 71 -8.07 -3.21 2.81
C ILE A 71 -7.99 -3.20 4.34
N LYS A 72 -8.39 -4.27 4.97
CA LYS A 72 -8.33 -4.43 6.43
C LYS A 72 -6.90 -4.35 6.94
N LYS A 73 -5.96 -5.03 6.30
CA LYS A 73 -4.53 -5.03 6.62
C LYS A 73 -3.97 -3.61 6.60
N HIS A 74 -4.19 -2.86 5.51
CA HIS A 74 -3.65 -1.51 5.37
C HIS A 74 -4.27 -0.52 6.36
N LYS A 75 -5.57 -0.63 6.65
CA LYS A 75 -6.22 0.18 7.70
C LYS A 75 -5.68 -0.13 9.10
N GLN A 76 -5.44 -1.40 9.41
CA GLN A 76 -4.80 -1.79 10.66
C GLN A 76 -3.39 -1.23 10.77
N PHE A 77 -2.60 -1.32 9.69
CA PHE A 77 -1.25 -0.75 9.65
C PHE A 77 -1.29 0.77 9.86
N ALA A 78 -2.19 1.49 9.21
CA ALA A 78 -2.36 2.93 9.41
C ALA A 78 -2.63 3.29 10.87
N ASN A 79 -3.55 2.56 11.52
CA ASN A 79 -3.92 2.79 12.92
C ASN A 79 -2.77 2.52 13.89
N GLN A 80 -1.88 1.58 13.57
CA GLN A 80 -0.76 1.20 14.44
C GLN A 80 0.53 1.98 14.14
N THR A 81 0.69 2.45 12.90
CA THR A 81 1.90 3.16 12.46
C THR A 81 1.88 4.62 12.90
N VAL A 82 0.76 5.33 12.71
CA VAL A 82 0.63 6.77 12.97
C VAL A 82 -0.02 7.00 14.33
N LYS A 83 0.69 7.66 15.24
CA LYS A 83 0.22 7.92 16.62
C LYS A 83 -0.62 9.18 16.75
N ASN A 84 -0.24 10.25 16.02
CA ASN A 84 -1.00 11.49 16.02
C ASN A 84 -2.39 11.27 15.37
N SER A 85 -3.44 11.58 16.10
CA SER A 85 -4.82 11.32 15.66
C SER A 85 -5.23 12.13 14.43
N ALA A 86 -4.76 13.38 14.31
CA ALA A 86 -5.07 14.23 13.16
C ALA A 86 -4.37 13.74 11.89
N ILE A 87 -3.08 13.39 11.98
CA ILE A 87 -2.31 12.81 10.87
C ILE A 87 -2.89 11.46 10.47
N ARG A 88 -3.24 10.62 11.43
CA ARG A 88 -3.86 9.32 11.17
C ARG A 88 -5.22 9.46 10.45
N LYS A 89 -6.02 10.44 10.81
CA LYS A 89 -7.29 10.72 10.11
C LYS A 89 -7.05 11.07 8.65
N GLN A 90 -6.05 11.90 8.36
CA GLN A 90 -5.68 12.25 6.98
C GLN A 90 -5.19 11.01 6.22
N LEU A 91 -4.33 10.17 6.83
CA LEU A 91 -3.89 8.91 6.23
C LEU A 91 -5.08 8.00 5.88
N ILE A 92 -6.03 7.82 6.80
CA ILE A 92 -7.21 6.98 6.55
C ILE A 92 -8.07 7.56 5.40
N GLN A 93 -8.21 8.87 5.31
CA GLN A 93 -8.90 9.52 4.18
C GLN A 93 -8.18 9.24 2.84
N LYS A 94 -6.85 9.38 2.82
CA LYS A 94 -6.05 9.10 1.62
C LYS A 94 -6.15 7.63 1.20
N LEU A 95 -5.98 6.69 2.15
CA LEU A 95 -6.16 5.26 1.90
C LEU A 95 -7.57 4.93 1.38
N ASN A 96 -8.62 5.58 1.90
CA ASN A 96 -9.98 5.37 1.41
C ASN A 96 -10.14 5.80 -0.05
N THR A 97 -9.47 6.87 -0.48
CA THR A 97 -9.46 7.30 -1.89
C THR A 97 -8.84 6.24 -2.79
N ASP A 98 -7.65 5.75 -2.45
CA ASP A 98 -6.95 4.72 -3.24
C ASP A 98 -7.70 3.37 -3.21
N VAL A 99 -8.26 3.02 -2.07
CA VAL A 99 -9.12 1.83 -1.92
C VAL A 99 -10.39 1.94 -2.78
N SER A 100 -10.99 3.13 -2.91
CA SER A 100 -12.16 3.33 -3.78
C SER A 100 -11.82 3.04 -5.23
N GLU A 101 -10.68 3.59 -5.71
CA GLU A 101 -10.18 3.36 -7.06
C GLU A 101 -9.84 1.87 -7.30
N LEU A 102 -9.19 1.21 -6.33
CA LEU A 102 -8.91 -0.23 -6.39
C LEU A 102 -10.20 -1.06 -6.49
N LYS A 103 -11.23 -0.71 -5.70
CA LYS A 103 -12.53 -1.40 -5.75
C LYS A 103 -13.20 -1.22 -7.12
N GLU A 104 -13.16 -0.03 -7.70
CA GLU A 104 -13.71 0.23 -9.04
C GLU A 104 -12.98 -0.59 -10.10
N LEU A 105 -11.66 -0.64 -10.06
CA LEU A 105 -10.86 -1.47 -10.96
C LEU A 105 -11.23 -2.95 -10.83
N VAL A 106 -11.20 -3.50 -9.62
CA VAL A 106 -11.53 -4.92 -9.37
C VAL A 106 -12.95 -5.24 -9.81
N ARG A 107 -13.92 -4.33 -9.56
CA ARG A 107 -15.30 -4.49 -10.04
C ARG A 107 -15.36 -4.57 -11.56
N GLY A 108 -14.69 -3.66 -12.28
CA GLY A 108 -14.63 -3.65 -13.72
C GLY A 108 -14.04 -4.93 -14.29
N LEU A 109 -12.89 -5.37 -13.78
CA LEU A 109 -12.25 -6.61 -14.20
C LEU A 109 -13.11 -7.85 -13.91
N THR A 110 -13.81 -7.87 -12.77
CA THR A 110 -14.73 -8.97 -12.40
C THR A 110 -15.93 -9.04 -13.38
N LEU A 111 -16.45 -7.90 -13.84
CA LEU A 111 -17.53 -7.86 -14.85
C LEU A 111 -17.04 -8.35 -16.20
N LEU A 112 -15.84 -7.96 -16.62
CA LEU A 112 -15.22 -8.40 -17.88
C LEU A 112 -14.78 -9.87 -17.82
N LYS A 113 -14.50 -10.40 -16.63
CA LYS A 113 -13.96 -11.75 -16.39
C LYS A 113 -12.62 -11.99 -17.10
N GLU A 114 -11.85 -10.93 -17.24
CA GLU A 114 -10.59 -10.91 -17.97
C GLU A 114 -9.62 -9.92 -17.29
N VAL A 115 -8.34 -10.29 -17.22
CA VAL A 115 -7.27 -9.44 -16.75
C VAL A 115 -6.17 -9.39 -17.81
N SER A 116 -6.11 -8.30 -18.57
CA SER A 116 -5.02 -8.09 -19.51
C SER A 116 -3.70 -7.79 -18.79
N ALA A 117 -2.56 -7.95 -19.47
CA ALA A 117 -1.25 -7.60 -18.89
C ALA A 117 -1.21 -6.15 -18.38
N ARG A 118 -1.78 -5.20 -19.14
CA ARG A 118 -1.86 -3.80 -18.72
C ARG A 118 -2.74 -3.60 -17.49
N SER A 119 -3.88 -4.29 -17.41
CA SER A 119 -4.76 -4.24 -16.24
C SER A 119 -4.11 -4.87 -15.02
N LEU A 120 -3.33 -5.93 -15.21
CA LEU A 120 -2.56 -6.57 -14.14
C LEU A 120 -1.51 -5.64 -13.58
N ASP A 121 -0.71 -5.00 -14.44
CA ASP A 121 0.30 -4.02 -14.00
C ASP A 121 -0.33 -2.90 -13.19
N TYR A 122 -1.49 -2.40 -13.62
CA TYR A 122 -2.22 -1.37 -12.90
C TYR A 122 -2.75 -1.89 -11.55
N LEU A 123 -3.31 -3.10 -11.52
CA LEU A 123 -3.82 -3.74 -10.30
C LEU A 123 -2.71 -3.90 -9.25
N ILE A 124 -1.57 -4.47 -9.62
CA ILE A 124 -0.47 -4.70 -8.67
C ILE A 124 0.18 -3.40 -8.20
N SER A 125 0.15 -2.32 -8.98
CA SER A 125 0.69 -1.01 -8.59
C SER A 125 0.01 -0.42 -7.34
N PHE A 126 -1.20 -0.85 -7.00
CA PHE A 126 -1.86 -0.44 -5.76
C PHE A 126 -1.12 -0.91 -4.51
N GLY A 127 -0.33 -1.99 -4.59
CA GLY A 127 0.51 -2.44 -3.49
C GLY A 127 1.51 -1.38 -3.06
N GLU A 128 2.24 -0.82 -4.01
CA GLU A 128 3.21 0.25 -3.79
C GLU A 128 2.50 1.56 -3.38
N ARG A 129 1.41 1.93 -4.03
CA ARG A 129 0.66 3.15 -3.71
C ARG A 129 0.18 3.16 -2.26
N LEU A 130 -0.40 2.07 -1.78
CA LEU A 130 -0.87 1.96 -0.39
C LEU A 130 0.28 1.97 0.62
N SER A 131 1.45 1.41 0.29
CA SER A 131 2.62 1.44 1.16
C SER A 131 3.28 2.83 1.19
N ASP A 132 3.33 3.53 0.07
CA ASP A 132 3.83 4.90 -0.02
C ASP A 132 3.05 5.85 0.91
N ASP A 133 1.72 5.70 0.96
CA ASP A 133 0.88 6.46 1.88
C ASP A 133 1.27 6.17 3.34
N LEU A 134 1.41 4.89 3.71
CA LEU A 134 1.80 4.51 5.07
C LEU A 134 3.15 5.11 5.48
N VAL A 135 4.15 5.04 4.61
CA VAL A 135 5.50 5.58 4.88
C VAL A 135 5.48 7.10 4.91
N SER A 136 4.79 7.75 3.97
CA SER A 136 4.69 9.21 3.89
C SER A 136 4.07 9.81 5.17
N PHE A 137 2.97 9.23 5.64
CA PHE A 137 2.31 9.71 6.86
C PHE A 137 3.05 9.31 8.14
N ALA A 138 3.78 8.18 8.14
CA ALA A 138 4.69 7.85 9.22
C ALA A 138 5.84 8.87 9.36
N LEU A 139 6.35 9.37 8.24
CA LEU A 139 7.34 10.45 8.21
C LEU A 139 6.79 11.77 8.77
N GLN A 140 5.53 12.09 8.49
CA GLN A 140 4.89 13.28 9.04
C GLN A 140 4.65 13.16 10.55
N ASP A 141 4.37 11.95 11.04
CA ASP A 141 4.08 11.67 12.46
C ASP A 141 5.31 11.78 13.39
N ILE A 142 6.52 11.67 12.83
CA ILE A 142 7.77 11.72 13.60
C ILE A 142 8.52 13.06 13.50
N LYS A 143 8.02 13.98 12.68
CA LYS A 143 8.52 15.37 12.58
C LYS A 143 7.94 16.22 13.69
#